data_510740bbdd2453b4d2b3b6e47b6c6bfb
#
_entry.id   510740bbdd2453b4d2b3b6e47b6c6bfb
#
_cell.length_a   1.000
_cell.length_b   1.000
_cell.length_c   1.000
_cell.angle_alpha   90.00
_cell.angle_beta   90.00
_cell.angle_gamma   90.00
#
_symmetry.space_group_name_H-M   'P 1'
#
loop_
_entity.id
_entity.type
_entity.pdbx_description
1 polymer ?
#
loop_
_entity_poly.entity_id
_entity_poly.type
_entity_poly.pdbx_seq_one_letter_code
_entity_poly.pdbx_strand_id
1 'polypeptide(L)'
;SIRLRTLHKTFDPYLKNFRNKLKIYNKSSSYSHKIKELKRKKVSLILTSPPYPGINIPYSRWQIHGRRNTTLPYLILDLERPKIKSIYNFQNPTNSTFDIYFNTMKNIFSSLRKISSKKTKILQLVAFNNKDGVFKKYLRTMEECGFKEIKIKSNGYVWRKVPNRSWQARLKGNIPASNEVLLLHKLK
;
A
#
# COMPACT_ATOMS: atom_id res chain seq x y z
N SER A 1 14.30 13.69 -20.52
CA SER A 1 13.68 13.00 -21.60
C SER A 1 14.46 11.82 -22.20
N ILE A 2 15.80 11.81 -22.18
CA ILE A 2 16.60 10.66 -22.67
C ILE A 2 16.36 9.40 -21.82
N ARG A 3 16.27 9.52 -20.50
CA ARG A 3 16.00 8.37 -19.60
C ARG A 3 14.63 7.71 -19.83
N LEU A 4 13.59 8.48 -20.13
CA LEU A 4 12.27 7.95 -20.45
C LEU A 4 12.26 7.18 -21.78
N ARG A 5 12.98 7.68 -22.80
CA ARG A 5 13.11 6.97 -24.08
C ARG A 5 13.90 5.67 -23.93
N THR A 6 14.94 5.66 -23.09
CA THR A 6 15.74 4.43 -22.81
C THR A 6 14.90 3.40 -22.08
N LEU A 7 14.15 3.81 -21.04
CA LEU A 7 13.22 2.93 -20.34
C LEU A 7 12.16 2.36 -21.30
N HIS A 8 11.59 3.20 -22.15
CA HIS A 8 10.60 2.75 -23.15
C HIS A 8 11.18 1.70 -24.10
N LYS A 9 12.40 1.93 -24.65
CA LYS A 9 13.07 0.95 -25.52
C LYS A 9 13.40 -0.36 -24.81
N THR A 10 13.80 -0.31 -23.55
CA THR A 10 14.15 -1.52 -22.76
C THR A 10 12.94 -2.36 -22.40
N PHE A 11 11.80 -1.71 -22.08
CA PHE A 11 10.60 -2.40 -21.60
C PHE A 11 9.56 -2.68 -22.69
N ASP A 12 9.61 -1.99 -23.83
CA ASP A 12 8.61 -2.11 -24.89
C ASP A 12 8.45 -3.55 -25.47
N PRO A 13 9.53 -4.34 -25.67
CA PRO A 13 9.38 -5.74 -26.09
C PRO A 13 8.60 -6.58 -25.08
N TYR A 14 8.80 -6.34 -23.78
CA TYR A 14 8.09 -7.02 -22.72
C TYR A 14 6.65 -6.52 -22.59
N LEU A 15 6.42 -5.22 -22.75
CA LEU A 15 5.10 -4.60 -22.67
C LEU A 15 4.19 -5.00 -23.83
N LYS A 16 4.71 -5.22 -25.05
CA LYS A 16 3.92 -5.71 -26.18
C LYS A 16 3.23 -7.02 -25.87
N ASN A 17 3.93 -7.96 -25.23
CA ASN A 17 3.37 -9.24 -24.81
C ASN A 17 2.39 -9.15 -23.63
N PHE A 18 2.44 -8.06 -22.86
CA PHE A 18 1.58 -7.84 -21.68
C PHE A 18 0.40 -6.92 -21.94
N ARG A 19 0.40 -6.09 -22.99
CA ARG A 19 -0.65 -5.08 -23.24
C ARG A 19 -2.07 -5.68 -23.25
N ASN A 20 -2.25 -6.84 -23.82
CA ASN A 20 -3.55 -7.53 -23.85
C ASN A 20 -3.91 -8.24 -22.53
N LYS A 21 -2.97 -8.33 -21.57
CA LYS A 21 -3.13 -9.01 -20.28
C LYS A 21 -3.22 -8.03 -19.11
N LEU A 22 -2.82 -6.77 -19.30
CA LEU A 22 -2.86 -5.73 -18.27
C LEU A 22 -4.21 -5.01 -18.30
N LYS A 23 -4.88 -4.98 -17.16
CA LYS A 23 -6.12 -4.22 -16.96
C LYS A 23 -5.96 -3.29 -15.79
N ILE A 24 -6.31 -2.03 -15.98
CA ILE A 24 -6.26 -1.00 -14.96
C ILE A 24 -7.69 -0.60 -14.61
N TYR A 25 -8.02 -0.63 -13.32
CA TYR A 25 -9.33 -0.26 -12.80
C TYR A 25 -9.18 0.96 -11.88
N ASN A 26 -9.76 2.09 -12.27
CA ASN A 26 -9.84 3.28 -11.40
C ASN A 26 -11.00 3.12 -10.41
N LYS A 27 -10.79 2.24 -9.41
CA LYS A 27 -11.77 1.94 -8.36
C LYS A 27 -11.10 1.71 -7.02
N SER A 28 -11.78 2.06 -5.93
CA SER A 28 -11.31 1.70 -4.59
C SER A 28 -11.26 0.19 -4.41
N SER A 29 -10.22 -0.30 -3.72
CA SER A 29 -10.03 -1.72 -3.39
C SER A 29 -11.20 -2.32 -2.59
N SER A 30 -11.96 -1.50 -1.85
CA SER A 30 -13.19 -1.90 -1.15
C SER A 30 -14.29 -2.39 -2.10
N TYR A 31 -14.18 -2.08 -3.39
CA TYR A 31 -15.13 -2.49 -4.42
C TYR A 31 -14.56 -3.50 -5.42
N SER A 32 -13.39 -4.09 -5.16
CA SER A 32 -12.77 -5.10 -6.03
C SER A 32 -13.71 -6.25 -6.35
N HIS A 33 -14.56 -6.66 -5.39
CA HIS A 33 -15.57 -7.70 -5.58
C HIS A 33 -16.70 -7.32 -6.55
N LYS A 34 -16.86 -6.04 -6.91
CA LYS A 34 -17.84 -5.58 -7.91
C LYS A 34 -17.30 -5.67 -9.34
N ILE A 35 -16.01 -5.94 -9.53
CA ILE A 35 -15.39 -6.10 -10.84
C ILE A 35 -15.72 -7.51 -11.35
N LYS A 36 -16.59 -7.59 -12.36
CA LYS A 36 -17.11 -8.86 -12.89
C LYS A 36 -16.01 -9.86 -13.26
N GLU A 37 -14.94 -9.40 -13.86
CA GLU A 37 -13.82 -10.24 -14.30
C GLU A 37 -13.06 -10.85 -13.12
N LEU A 38 -12.78 -10.08 -12.06
CA LEU A 38 -12.11 -10.58 -10.86
C LEU A 38 -13.00 -11.56 -10.08
N LYS A 39 -14.31 -11.37 -10.15
CA LYS A 39 -15.27 -12.28 -9.54
C LYS A 39 -15.33 -13.62 -10.27
N ARG A 40 -15.28 -13.60 -11.61
CA ARG A 40 -15.35 -14.80 -12.46
C ARG A 40 -14.05 -15.61 -12.43
N LYS A 41 -12.92 -14.94 -12.57
CA LYS A 41 -11.58 -15.55 -12.52
C LYS A 41 -10.97 -15.22 -11.16
N LYS A 42 -11.02 -16.16 -10.23
CA LYS A 42 -10.43 -15.96 -8.91
C LYS A 42 -8.95 -15.59 -9.02
N VAL A 43 -8.54 -14.64 -8.19
CA VAL A 43 -7.19 -14.10 -8.19
C VAL A 43 -6.22 -15.12 -7.59
N SER A 44 -5.07 -15.35 -8.22
CA SER A 44 -4.04 -16.26 -7.72
C SER A 44 -3.11 -15.59 -6.73
N LEU A 45 -2.74 -14.34 -7.01
CA LEU A 45 -1.81 -13.55 -6.19
C LEU A 45 -2.30 -12.12 -6.05
N ILE A 46 -2.23 -11.58 -4.84
CA ILE A 46 -2.46 -10.18 -4.51
C ILE A 46 -1.14 -9.64 -3.95
N LEU A 47 -0.56 -8.66 -4.64
CA LEU A 47 0.61 -7.92 -4.16
C LEU A 47 0.16 -6.54 -3.75
N THR A 48 0.47 -6.13 -2.52
CA THR A 48 0.05 -4.81 -2.05
C THR A 48 0.99 -4.26 -0.98
N SER A 49 1.10 -2.94 -0.95
CA SER A 49 1.61 -2.17 0.18
C SER A 49 0.46 -1.28 0.65
N PRO A 50 -0.40 -1.78 1.55
CA PRO A 50 -1.54 -1.01 2.02
C PRO A 50 -1.07 0.25 2.74
N PRO A 51 -1.91 1.27 2.89
CA PRO A 51 -1.59 2.43 3.70
C PRO A 51 -1.09 2.01 5.08
N TYR A 52 -0.02 2.65 5.55
CA TYR A 52 0.59 2.28 6.82
C TYR A 52 -0.23 2.89 7.99
N PRO A 53 -0.55 2.11 9.03
CA PRO A 53 -1.30 2.62 10.17
C PRO A 53 -0.53 3.75 10.88
N GLY A 54 -1.20 4.87 11.11
CA GLY A 54 -0.61 6.03 11.78
C GLY A 54 0.36 6.86 10.94
N ILE A 55 0.50 6.56 9.65
CA ILE A 55 1.34 7.35 8.72
C ILE A 55 0.45 8.16 7.79
N ASN A 56 0.69 9.46 7.78
CA ASN A 56 0.04 10.38 6.87
C ASN A 56 0.91 10.55 5.61
N ILE A 57 0.40 10.14 4.45
CA ILE A 57 1.08 10.31 3.16
C ILE A 57 0.28 11.31 2.33
N PRO A 58 0.74 12.56 2.22
CA PRO A 58 0.11 13.55 1.37
C PRO A 58 0.49 13.30 -0.11
N TYR A 59 -0.26 12.46 -0.81
CA TYR A 59 -0.06 12.23 -2.25
C TYR A 59 -0.31 13.47 -3.11
N SER A 60 -1.04 14.46 -2.57
CA SER A 60 -1.31 15.73 -3.25
C SER A 60 -0.15 16.74 -3.20
N ARG A 61 0.94 16.41 -2.53
CA ARG A 61 2.06 17.31 -2.36
C ARG A 61 3.34 16.65 -2.86
N TRP A 62 4.03 17.33 -3.75
CA TRP A 62 5.31 16.88 -4.24
C TRP A 62 6.42 17.38 -3.31
N GLN A 63 7.41 16.55 -3.08
CA GLN A 63 8.60 16.95 -2.33
C GLN A 63 9.69 17.40 -3.31
N ILE A 64 10.09 18.67 -3.22
CA ILE A 64 11.24 19.18 -3.92
C ILE A 64 12.47 18.96 -3.04
N HIS A 65 13.45 18.19 -3.54
CA HIS A 65 14.66 17.82 -2.82
C HIS A 65 14.44 17.24 -1.42
N GLY A 66 13.29 16.62 -1.18
CA GLY A 66 12.94 16.01 0.12
C GLY A 66 12.75 17.01 1.27
N ARG A 67 12.66 18.32 0.99
CA ARG A 67 12.64 19.36 2.03
C ARG A 67 11.28 19.99 2.28
N ARG A 68 10.53 20.29 1.24
CA ARG A 68 9.22 20.97 1.38
C ARG A 68 8.16 20.30 0.51
N ASN A 69 6.99 20.13 1.06
CA ASN A 69 5.82 19.72 0.30
C ASN A 69 5.25 20.92 -0.44
N THR A 70 5.09 20.84 -1.75
CA THR A 70 4.56 21.92 -2.58
C THR A 70 3.50 21.42 -3.55
N THR A 71 2.55 22.29 -3.88
CA THR A 71 1.58 22.08 -4.95
C THR A 71 2.01 22.72 -6.26
N LEU A 72 3.18 23.36 -6.29
CA LEU A 72 3.69 24.09 -7.45
C LEU A 72 3.74 23.25 -8.74
N PRO A 73 4.11 21.96 -8.72
CA PRO A 73 4.11 21.15 -9.94
C PRO A 73 2.74 21.05 -10.63
N TYR A 74 1.64 21.07 -9.89
CA TYR A 74 0.29 21.07 -10.48
C TYR A 74 0.02 22.39 -11.22
N LEU A 75 0.53 23.51 -10.72
CA LEU A 75 0.42 24.81 -11.38
C LEU A 75 1.28 24.88 -12.64
N ILE A 76 2.54 24.38 -12.58
CA ILE A 76 3.47 24.38 -13.72
C ILE A 76 2.98 23.47 -14.84
N LEU A 77 2.35 22.36 -14.50
CA LEU A 77 1.88 21.36 -15.47
C LEU A 77 0.42 21.54 -15.87
N ASP A 78 -0.22 22.63 -15.43
CA ASP A 78 -1.64 22.92 -15.65
C ASP A 78 -2.55 21.72 -15.27
N LEU A 79 -2.22 21.08 -14.17
CA LEU A 79 -2.98 19.92 -13.67
C LEU A 79 -3.97 20.34 -12.58
N GLU A 80 -5.15 19.76 -12.62
CA GLU A 80 -6.13 19.95 -11.57
C GLU A 80 -5.56 19.47 -10.22
N ARG A 81 -5.62 20.32 -9.20
CA ARG A 81 -5.15 19.95 -7.86
C ARG A 81 -6.06 18.86 -7.29
N PRO A 82 -5.50 17.75 -6.80
CA PRO A 82 -6.30 16.78 -6.07
C PRO A 82 -7.01 17.48 -4.92
N LYS A 83 -8.32 17.34 -4.84
CA LYS A 83 -9.09 17.85 -3.69
C LYS A 83 -8.49 17.27 -2.41
N ILE A 84 -8.39 18.08 -1.34
CA ILE A 84 -7.73 17.73 -0.06
C ILE A 84 -8.22 16.38 0.50
N LYS A 85 -9.43 15.96 0.18
CA LYS A 85 -10.01 14.65 0.54
C LYS A 85 -9.38 13.45 -0.18
N SER A 86 -8.57 13.64 -1.21
CA SER A 86 -7.78 12.56 -1.85
C SER A 86 -6.52 12.20 -1.07
N ILE A 87 -6.23 12.94 -0.02
CA ILE A 87 -5.20 12.59 0.95
C ILE A 87 -5.75 11.38 1.71
N TYR A 88 -4.99 10.29 1.75
CA TYR A 88 -5.15 9.24 2.74
C TYR A 88 -4.80 9.82 4.12
N ASN A 89 -5.65 10.72 4.59
CA ASN A 89 -5.60 11.28 5.92
C ASN A 89 -6.19 10.26 6.88
N PHE A 90 -5.43 9.24 7.19
CA PHE A 90 -5.60 8.60 8.48
C PHE A 90 -4.95 9.54 9.51
N GLN A 91 -5.57 10.71 9.72
CA GLN A 91 -5.13 11.83 10.56
C GLN A 91 -4.28 11.40 11.77
N ASN A 92 -3.68 12.35 12.49
CA ASN A 92 -2.88 12.14 13.70
C ASN A 92 -3.36 10.94 14.53
N PRO A 93 -2.48 10.08 15.07
CA PRO A 93 -2.84 8.82 15.71
C PRO A 93 -3.60 9.05 17.02
N THR A 94 -4.86 9.40 16.89
CA THR A 94 -5.85 9.34 17.96
C THR A 94 -6.53 7.97 17.88
N ASN A 95 -7.10 7.48 18.99
CA ASN A 95 -7.79 6.20 19.02
C ASN A 95 -8.89 6.09 17.92
N SER A 96 -9.61 7.17 17.65
CA SER A 96 -10.64 7.24 16.61
C SER A 96 -10.10 7.04 15.18
N THR A 97 -8.88 7.50 14.89
CA THR A 97 -8.26 7.33 13.56
C THR A 97 -7.78 5.91 13.31
N PHE A 98 -7.32 5.20 14.34
CA PHE A 98 -7.02 3.79 14.21
C PHE A 98 -8.27 2.96 13.93
N ASP A 99 -9.41 3.30 14.51
CA ASP A 99 -10.67 2.60 14.26
C ASP A 99 -11.15 2.84 12.82
N ILE A 100 -11.07 4.05 12.30
CA ILE A 100 -11.34 4.35 10.88
C ILE A 100 -10.41 3.56 9.97
N TYR A 101 -9.11 3.51 10.30
CA TYR A 101 -8.14 2.71 9.55
C TYR A 101 -8.53 1.23 9.51
N PHE A 102 -8.74 0.61 10.67
CA PHE A 102 -9.04 -0.82 10.75
C PHE A 102 -10.38 -1.18 10.13
N ASN A 103 -11.40 -0.34 10.26
CA ASN A 103 -12.69 -0.51 9.57
C ASN A 103 -12.53 -0.43 8.05
N THR A 104 -11.73 0.51 7.55
CA THR A 104 -11.42 0.60 6.13
C THR A 104 -10.67 -0.65 5.64
N MET A 105 -9.68 -1.13 6.40
CA MET A 105 -8.95 -2.35 6.07
C MET A 105 -9.85 -3.59 6.09
N LYS A 106 -10.77 -3.71 7.04
CA LYS A 106 -11.80 -4.78 7.07
C LYS A 106 -12.65 -4.76 5.79
N ASN A 107 -13.10 -3.60 5.35
CA ASN A 107 -13.88 -3.46 4.12
C ASN A 107 -13.08 -3.90 2.88
N ILE A 108 -11.80 -3.51 2.81
CA ILE A 108 -10.89 -3.89 1.71
C ILE A 108 -10.66 -5.40 1.73
N PHE A 109 -10.24 -5.98 2.85
CA PHE A 109 -9.96 -7.41 2.93
C PHE A 109 -11.20 -8.27 2.76
N SER A 110 -12.35 -7.84 3.25
CA SER A 110 -13.64 -8.51 2.99
C SER A 110 -14.00 -8.49 1.49
N SER A 111 -13.68 -7.40 0.79
CA SER A 111 -13.83 -7.32 -0.67
C SER A 111 -12.86 -8.26 -1.38
N LEU A 112 -11.59 -8.28 -0.98
CA LEU A 112 -10.57 -9.17 -1.54
C LEU A 112 -10.89 -10.64 -1.30
N ARG A 113 -11.45 -10.99 -0.14
CA ARG A 113 -11.91 -12.36 0.15
C ARG A 113 -12.88 -12.86 -0.91
N LYS A 114 -13.84 -12.03 -1.33
CA LYS A 114 -14.88 -12.43 -2.32
C LYS A 114 -14.31 -12.78 -3.69
N ILE A 115 -13.15 -12.23 -4.06
CA ILE A 115 -12.44 -12.53 -5.32
C ILE A 115 -11.31 -13.55 -5.15
N SER A 116 -11.05 -14.00 -3.93
CA SER A 116 -10.01 -14.97 -3.58
C SER A 116 -10.52 -16.41 -3.61
N SER A 117 -9.62 -17.35 -3.72
CA SER A 117 -9.83 -18.79 -3.56
C SER A 117 -8.84 -19.37 -2.54
N LYS A 118 -8.96 -20.63 -2.15
CA LYS A 118 -7.98 -21.30 -1.27
C LYS A 118 -6.54 -21.29 -1.82
N LYS A 119 -6.38 -21.15 -3.15
CA LYS A 119 -5.07 -21.05 -3.81
C LYS A 119 -4.51 -19.63 -3.78
N THR A 120 -5.33 -18.60 -3.51
CA THR A 120 -4.91 -17.20 -3.51
C THR A 120 -3.90 -16.92 -2.39
N LYS A 121 -2.80 -16.29 -2.76
CA LYS A 121 -1.80 -15.74 -1.82
C LYS A 121 -1.91 -14.23 -1.78
N ILE A 122 -1.76 -13.65 -0.59
CA ILE A 122 -1.65 -12.20 -0.40
C ILE A 122 -0.27 -11.91 0.17
N LEU A 123 0.57 -11.24 -0.59
CA LEU A 123 1.88 -10.77 -0.16
C LEU A 123 1.81 -9.27 0.10
N GLN A 124 2.20 -8.87 1.30
CA GLN A 124 2.07 -7.50 1.77
C GLN A 124 3.37 -6.98 2.34
N LEU A 125 3.71 -5.74 2.03
CA LEU A 125 4.76 -5.00 2.72
C LEU A 125 4.08 -3.87 3.50
N VAL A 126 4.14 -3.93 4.84
CA VAL A 126 3.44 -2.99 5.73
C VAL A 126 4.42 -2.46 6.78
N ALA A 127 4.36 -1.16 7.04
CA ALA A 127 5.19 -0.55 8.09
C ALA A 127 4.36 -0.21 9.33
N PHE A 128 4.99 -0.36 10.48
CA PHE A 128 4.41 -0.07 11.78
C PHE A 128 5.37 0.79 12.59
N ASN A 129 4.88 1.89 13.15
CA ASN A 129 5.63 2.73 14.09
C ASN A 129 5.70 2.08 15.47
N ASN A 130 4.59 1.49 15.92
CA ASN A 130 4.50 0.72 17.16
C ASN A 130 4.25 -0.75 16.80
N LYS A 131 5.25 -1.61 17.12
CA LYS A 131 5.22 -3.02 16.70
C LYS A 131 4.16 -3.84 17.45
N ASP A 132 3.95 -3.58 18.75
CA ASP A 132 3.29 -4.60 19.58
C ASP A 132 1.76 -4.54 19.54
N GLY A 133 1.17 -3.35 19.65
CA GLY A 133 -0.29 -3.21 19.66
C GLY A 133 -0.90 -3.20 18.25
N VAL A 134 -0.42 -2.28 17.41
CA VAL A 134 -1.00 -2.04 16.07
C VAL A 134 -0.74 -3.20 15.13
N PHE A 135 0.45 -3.82 15.20
CA PHE A 135 0.79 -5.00 14.40
C PHE A 135 -0.09 -6.20 14.75
N LYS A 136 -0.26 -6.51 16.05
CA LYS A 136 -1.15 -7.58 16.49
C LYS A 136 -2.61 -7.34 16.05
N LYS A 137 -3.09 -6.09 16.18
CA LYS A 137 -4.44 -5.71 15.71
C LYS A 137 -4.57 -5.88 14.19
N TYR A 138 -3.51 -5.59 13.41
CA TYR A 138 -3.49 -5.81 11.97
C TYR A 138 -3.63 -7.28 11.60
N LEU A 139 -2.85 -8.17 12.20
CA LEU A 139 -2.92 -9.62 11.97
C LEU A 139 -4.30 -10.16 12.34
N ARG A 140 -4.86 -9.75 13.48
CA ARG A 140 -6.21 -10.12 13.90
C ARG A 140 -7.27 -9.65 12.89
N THR A 141 -7.14 -8.43 12.36
CA THR A 141 -8.03 -7.91 11.32
C THR A 141 -8.01 -8.79 10.06
N MET A 142 -6.82 -9.23 9.62
CA MET A 142 -6.70 -10.17 8.51
C MET A 142 -7.39 -11.51 8.81
N GLU A 143 -7.22 -12.00 10.02
CA GLU A 143 -7.82 -13.26 10.46
C GLU A 143 -9.35 -13.20 10.52
N GLU A 144 -9.90 -12.12 11.07
CA GLU A 144 -11.35 -11.84 11.10
C GLU A 144 -11.94 -11.75 9.69
N CYS A 145 -11.15 -11.24 8.71
CA CYS A 145 -11.55 -11.25 7.31
C CYS A 145 -11.41 -12.61 6.62
N GLY A 146 -11.01 -13.66 7.35
CA GLY A 146 -10.91 -15.03 6.84
C GLY A 146 -9.60 -15.38 6.17
N PHE A 147 -8.53 -14.61 6.43
CA PHE A 147 -7.19 -14.91 5.94
C PHE A 147 -6.33 -15.50 7.06
N LYS A 148 -5.59 -16.55 6.74
CA LYS A 148 -4.61 -17.17 7.64
C LYS A 148 -3.20 -16.78 7.22
N GLU A 149 -2.40 -16.37 8.20
CA GLU A 149 -0.99 -16.09 7.98
C GLU A 149 -0.21 -17.35 7.60
N ILE A 150 0.76 -17.19 6.71
CA ILE A 150 1.78 -18.17 6.38
C ILE A 150 3.12 -17.61 6.85
N LYS A 151 3.78 -18.29 7.74
CA LYS A 151 5.13 -17.89 8.18
C LYS A 151 6.12 -18.03 7.03
N ILE A 152 6.83 -16.94 6.71
CA ILE A 152 7.86 -16.90 5.66
C ILE A 152 9.17 -17.48 6.22
N LYS A 153 9.43 -17.24 7.53
CA LYS A 153 10.54 -17.82 8.27
C LYS A 153 10.00 -18.64 9.44
N SER A 154 10.69 -19.73 9.78
CA SER A 154 10.35 -20.57 10.95
C SER A 154 10.37 -19.76 12.25
N ASN A 155 11.36 -18.88 12.42
CA ASN A 155 11.65 -18.16 13.64
C ASN A 155 11.24 -16.68 13.61
N GLY A 156 10.06 -16.34 13.04
CA GLY A 156 9.54 -14.98 13.14
C GLY A 156 9.24 -14.30 11.82
N TYR A 157 9.34 -12.98 11.80
CA TYR A 157 8.99 -12.12 10.69
C TYR A 157 10.23 -11.54 9.99
N VAL A 158 10.09 -11.28 8.68
CA VAL A 158 11.10 -10.54 7.92
C VAL A 158 10.86 -9.05 8.11
N TRP A 159 11.63 -8.44 8.99
CA TRP A 159 11.58 -7.01 9.26
C TRP A 159 12.71 -6.27 8.57
N ARG A 160 12.40 -5.05 8.12
CA ARG A 160 13.41 -4.11 7.63
C ARG A 160 13.17 -2.73 8.24
N LYS A 161 14.25 -2.02 8.59
CA LYS A 161 14.20 -0.62 9.01
C LYS A 161 14.04 0.27 7.77
N VAL A 162 13.10 1.20 7.79
CA VAL A 162 12.92 2.19 6.73
C VAL A 162 13.63 3.47 7.14
N PRO A 163 14.62 3.93 6.37
CA PRO A 163 15.32 5.16 6.70
C PRO A 163 14.35 6.36 6.65
N ASN A 164 14.45 7.22 7.66
CA ASN A 164 13.68 8.46 7.67
C ASN A 164 14.25 9.41 6.61
N ARG A 165 13.44 9.78 5.63
CA ARG A 165 13.82 10.68 4.53
C ARG A 165 13.64 12.16 4.87
N SER A 166 13.10 12.50 6.04
CA SER A 166 12.93 13.88 6.44
C SER A 166 14.30 14.53 6.72
N TRP A 167 14.44 15.79 6.31
CA TRP A 167 15.69 16.53 6.54
C TRP A 167 16.05 16.62 8.04
N GLN A 168 15.06 16.83 8.91
CA GLN A 168 15.25 16.89 10.36
C GLN A 168 15.80 15.57 10.95
N ALA A 169 15.41 14.43 10.39
CA ALA A 169 15.91 13.14 10.84
C ALA A 169 17.36 12.88 10.39
N ARG A 170 17.76 13.43 9.25
CA ARG A 170 19.16 13.37 8.80
C ARG A 170 20.08 14.16 9.72
N LEU A 171 19.62 15.29 10.27
CA LEU A 171 20.37 16.07 11.25
C LEU A 171 20.48 15.40 12.61
N LYS A 172 19.51 14.54 12.99
CA LYS A 172 19.45 13.83 14.26
C LYS A 172 20.04 12.42 14.22
N GLY A 173 20.79 12.06 13.17
CA GLY A 173 21.39 10.73 12.99
C GLY A 173 20.33 9.67 12.63
N ASN A 174 20.30 9.24 11.41
CA ASN A 174 19.58 8.09 10.76
C ASN A 174 18.53 7.33 11.62
N ILE A 175 17.64 8.04 12.29
CA ILE A 175 16.56 7.44 13.06
C ILE A 175 15.58 6.80 12.06
N PRO A 176 15.29 5.48 12.16
CA PRO A 176 14.35 4.82 11.28
C PRO A 176 12.97 5.46 11.37
N ALA A 177 12.34 5.76 10.24
CA ALA A 177 10.98 6.29 10.21
C ALA A 177 9.96 5.25 10.67
N SER A 178 10.22 3.98 10.40
CA SER A 178 9.31 2.88 10.69
C SER A 178 10.02 1.54 10.51
N ASN A 179 9.35 0.45 10.93
CA ASN A 179 9.77 -0.90 10.62
C ASN A 179 8.75 -1.51 9.66
N GLU A 180 9.22 -1.93 8.48
CA GLU A 180 8.41 -2.67 7.52
C GLU A 180 8.53 -4.16 7.76
N VAL A 181 7.42 -4.87 7.60
CA VAL A 181 7.34 -6.32 7.67
C VAL A 181 6.75 -6.88 6.39
N LEU A 182 7.33 -8.00 5.94
CA LEU A 182 6.78 -8.78 4.86
C LEU A 182 5.82 -9.82 5.42
N LEU A 183 4.56 -9.78 4.98
CA LEU A 183 3.49 -10.67 5.43
C LEU A 183 2.96 -11.48 4.27
N LEU A 184 2.74 -12.76 4.49
CA LEU A 184 2.11 -13.67 3.54
C LEU A 184 0.87 -14.29 4.16
N HIS A 185 -0.25 -14.18 3.47
CA HIS A 185 -1.52 -14.75 3.89
C HIS A 185 -2.14 -15.63 2.81
N LYS A 186 -3.00 -16.56 3.23
CA LYS A 186 -3.90 -17.31 2.34
C LYS A 186 -5.31 -17.29 2.91
N LEU A 187 -6.30 -17.64 2.09
CA LEU A 187 -7.67 -17.84 2.57
C LEU A 187 -7.71 -19.05 3.53
N LYS A 188 -8.50 -18.97 4.60
CA LYS A 188 -8.76 -20.08 5.51
C LYS A 188 -9.53 -21.20 4.82
#